data_b3461bf122be59f74bb2c04f243b2710
#
_entry.id   b3461bf122be59f74bb2c04f243b2710
#
_cell.length_a   1.000
_cell.length_b   1.000
_cell.length_c   1.000
_cell.angle_alpha   90.00
_cell.angle_beta   90.00
_cell.angle_gamma   90.00
#
_symmetry.space_group_name_H-M   'P 1'
#
loop_
_entity.id
_entity.type
_entity.pdbx_description
1 polymer ?
#
loop_
_entity_poly.entity_id
_entity_poly.type
_entity_poly.pdbx_seq_one_letter_code
_entity_poly.pdbx_strand_id
1 'polypeptide(L)'
;MEVTMRKEQYQVPQVEFVFRENGEFVNRTSAELFNGKRVVIFSLPGAFTPTCSAYQLPGFEEKYEDFIGSGIDAIYCISVNDGFVMNAWAQDQNIKNVQLIPDGNAYFTRSMGQLVMKSNLGFGERSWRYAAVVDNGIIEKLFEEPGRCDNASDDPYGETTPEKVLEYVKSTVREVTTV
;
A
#
# COMPACT_ATOMS: atom_id res chain seq x y z
N MET A 1 -12.16 4.12 -22.10
CA MET A 1 -11.13 5.04 -21.59
C MET A 1 -10.01 4.18 -21.04
N GLU A 2 -8.86 4.22 -21.69
CA GLU A 2 -7.70 3.45 -21.25
C GLU A 2 -7.18 4.05 -19.96
N VAL A 3 -7.18 3.25 -18.87
CA VAL A 3 -6.64 3.70 -17.58
C VAL A 3 -5.12 3.68 -17.67
N THR A 4 -4.51 4.84 -17.74
CA THR A 4 -3.05 4.95 -17.74
C THR A 4 -2.51 4.53 -16.38
N MET A 5 -1.66 3.51 -16.35
CA MET A 5 -0.96 3.10 -15.14
C MET A 5 -0.14 4.25 -14.56
N ARG A 6 -0.23 4.45 -13.27
CA ARG A 6 0.69 5.34 -12.56
C ARG A 6 2.10 4.71 -12.57
N LYS A 7 3.07 5.51 -12.88
CA LYS A 7 4.47 5.14 -13.00
C LYS A 7 5.32 5.99 -12.06
N GLU A 8 6.59 5.65 -12.00
CA GLU A 8 7.57 6.49 -11.31
C GLU A 8 7.53 7.92 -11.85
N GLN A 9 7.72 8.90 -10.99
CA GLN A 9 7.64 10.35 -11.21
C GLN A 9 6.22 10.90 -11.39
N TYR A 10 5.18 10.06 -11.34
CA TYR A 10 3.81 10.53 -11.34
C TYR A 10 3.33 10.84 -9.92
N GLN A 11 2.45 11.80 -9.81
CA GLN A 11 1.73 12.08 -8.58
C GLN A 11 0.80 10.90 -8.26
N VAL A 12 0.70 10.53 -6.98
CA VAL A 12 -0.30 9.55 -6.53
C VAL A 12 -1.71 10.06 -6.83
N PRO A 13 -2.68 9.16 -7.04
CA PRO A 13 -4.06 9.56 -7.26
C PRO A 13 -4.58 10.45 -6.13
N GLN A 14 -5.26 11.54 -6.49
CA GLN A 14 -5.89 12.44 -5.55
C GLN A 14 -7.31 11.96 -5.30
N VAL A 15 -7.50 11.27 -4.19
CA VAL A 15 -8.77 10.66 -3.81
C VAL A 15 -9.07 10.91 -2.34
N GLU A 16 -10.28 10.61 -1.95
CA GLU A 16 -10.75 10.63 -0.58
C GLU A 16 -11.00 9.19 -0.11
N PHE A 17 -10.43 8.83 1.03
CA PHE A 17 -10.61 7.52 1.66
C PHE A 17 -11.60 7.65 2.82
N VAL A 18 -12.46 6.66 2.98
CA VAL A 18 -13.43 6.62 4.08
C VAL A 18 -12.93 5.66 5.15
N PHE A 19 -12.46 6.22 6.26
CA PHE A 19 -12.01 5.49 7.44
C PHE A 19 -13.14 5.25 8.43
N ARG A 20 -12.96 4.27 9.29
CA ARG A 20 -13.82 4.07 10.46
C ARG A 20 -12.99 4.25 11.72
N GLU A 21 -13.18 5.35 12.43
CA GLU A 21 -12.41 5.72 13.60
C GLU A 21 -13.33 6.12 14.74
N ASN A 22 -13.12 5.56 15.93
CA ASN A 22 -13.88 5.90 17.15
C ASN A 22 -15.41 5.86 16.98
N GLY A 23 -15.90 4.87 16.21
CA GLY A 23 -17.33 4.71 15.97
C GLY A 23 -17.93 5.64 14.92
N GLU A 24 -17.09 6.38 14.16
CA GLU A 24 -17.53 7.34 13.15
C GLU A 24 -16.85 7.10 11.80
N PHE A 25 -17.48 7.54 10.72
CA PHE A 25 -16.83 7.61 9.41
C PHE A 25 -16.02 8.90 9.31
N VAL A 26 -14.77 8.77 8.93
CA VAL A 26 -13.84 9.90 8.79
C VAL A 26 -13.24 9.87 7.40
N ASN A 27 -13.36 10.98 6.68
CA ASN A 27 -12.77 11.12 5.34
C ASN A 27 -11.37 11.69 5.45
N ARG A 28 -10.41 11.04 4.78
CA ARG A 28 -9.03 11.52 4.67
C ARG A 28 -8.62 11.55 3.20
N THR A 29 -7.92 12.60 2.81
CA THR A 29 -7.50 12.81 1.42
C THR A 29 -6.09 12.29 1.19
N SER A 30 -5.75 12.05 -0.08
CA SER A 30 -4.37 11.75 -0.48
C SER A 30 -3.40 12.84 0.00
N ALA A 31 -3.80 14.10 -0.08
CA ALA A 31 -2.96 15.22 0.38
C ALA A 31 -2.59 15.07 1.86
N GLU A 32 -3.54 14.73 2.72
CA GLU A 32 -3.28 14.51 4.16
C GLU A 32 -2.32 13.36 4.42
N LEU A 33 -2.41 12.30 3.61
CA LEU A 33 -1.61 11.09 3.80
C LEU A 33 -0.19 11.23 3.24
N PHE A 34 0.00 11.99 2.16
CA PHE A 34 1.24 11.97 1.40
C PHE A 34 2.02 13.28 1.40
N ASN A 35 1.37 14.45 1.53
CA ASN A 35 2.08 15.73 1.39
C ASN A 35 3.10 15.93 2.51
N GLY A 36 4.31 16.35 2.13
CA GLY A 36 5.40 16.65 3.06
C GLY A 36 6.02 15.45 3.74
N LYS A 37 5.73 14.24 3.26
CA LYS A 37 6.20 12.98 3.86
C LYS A 37 6.84 12.10 2.81
N ARG A 38 7.83 11.32 3.23
CA ARG A 38 8.34 10.19 2.45
C ARG A 38 7.77 8.91 3.05
N VAL A 39 6.93 8.22 2.30
CA VAL A 39 6.21 7.06 2.80
C VAL A 39 6.44 5.82 1.93
N VAL A 40 6.31 4.67 2.53
CA VAL A 40 6.19 3.40 1.81
C VAL A 40 4.72 3.03 1.78
N ILE A 41 4.20 2.71 0.60
CA ILE A 41 2.90 2.08 0.46
C ILE A 41 3.09 0.67 -0.07
N PHE A 42 2.25 -0.25 0.38
CA PHE A 42 2.10 -1.55 -0.25
C PHE A 42 0.62 -1.90 -0.34
N SER A 43 0.26 -2.55 -1.43
CA SER A 43 -1.11 -2.97 -1.68
C SER A 43 -1.16 -4.43 -2.08
N LEU A 44 -2.31 -5.05 -1.88
CA LEU A 44 -2.44 -6.50 -1.89
C LEU A 44 -3.90 -6.87 -2.22
N PRO A 45 -4.15 -8.15 -2.60
CA PRO A 45 -5.50 -8.58 -3.00
C PRO A 45 -6.58 -8.53 -1.93
N GLY A 46 -6.21 -8.45 -0.65
CA GLY A 46 -7.23 -8.26 0.37
C GLY A 46 -6.82 -8.63 1.78
N ALA A 47 -7.46 -7.98 2.74
CA ALA A 47 -7.38 -8.32 4.15
C ALA A 47 -7.80 -9.77 4.38
N PHE A 48 -7.16 -10.43 5.35
CA PHE A 48 -7.42 -11.82 5.75
C PHE A 48 -7.08 -12.88 4.68
N THR A 49 -6.56 -12.50 3.52
CA THR A 49 -6.11 -13.49 2.52
C THR A 49 -4.74 -14.07 2.92
N PRO A 50 -4.40 -15.32 2.48
CA PRO A 50 -3.27 -16.06 3.09
C PRO A 50 -1.91 -15.35 3.01
N THR A 51 -1.44 -14.99 1.82
CA THR A 51 -0.11 -14.36 1.64
C THR A 51 -0.04 -13.00 2.31
N CYS A 52 -1.11 -12.23 2.21
CA CYS A 52 -1.20 -10.89 2.80
C CYS A 52 -1.11 -10.94 4.33
N SER A 53 -1.79 -11.90 4.95
CA SER A 53 -1.85 -12.06 6.41
C SER A 53 -0.65 -12.80 6.98
N ALA A 54 -0.11 -13.78 6.25
CA ALA A 54 0.98 -14.62 6.77
C ALA A 54 2.35 -13.98 6.61
N TYR A 55 2.58 -13.18 5.57
CA TYR A 55 3.94 -12.71 5.22
C TYR A 55 4.05 -11.20 5.02
N GLN A 56 3.18 -10.59 4.21
CA GLN A 56 3.40 -9.23 3.74
C GLN A 56 3.16 -8.20 4.85
N LEU A 57 1.98 -8.18 5.44
CA LEU A 57 1.66 -7.22 6.50
C LEU A 57 2.55 -7.42 7.74
N PRO A 58 2.71 -8.64 8.28
CA PRO A 58 3.62 -8.86 9.41
C PRO A 58 5.06 -8.50 9.10
N GLY A 59 5.51 -8.75 7.88
CA GLY A 59 6.89 -8.45 7.45
C GLY A 59 7.20 -6.96 7.45
N PHE A 60 6.28 -6.12 6.97
CA PHE A 60 6.44 -4.67 7.04
C PHE A 60 6.36 -4.14 8.47
N GLU A 61 5.47 -4.69 9.28
CA GLU A 61 5.37 -4.32 10.70
C GLU A 61 6.65 -4.64 11.46
N GLU A 62 7.22 -5.82 11.24
CA GLU A 62 8.48 -6.26 11.87
C GLU A 62 9.64 -5.33 11.52
N LYS A 63 9.70 -4.83 10.30
CA LYS A 63 10.77 -3.95 9.81
C LYS A 63 10.48 -2.46 9.94
N TYR A 64 9.40 -2.10 10.59
CA TYR A 64 8.96 -0.70 10.70
C TYR A 64 10.08 0.22 11.20
N GLU A 65 10.77 -0.13 12.29
CA GLU A 65 11.82 0.71 12.85
C GLU A 65 13.00 0.89 11.90
N ASP A 66 13.33 -0.14 11.11
CA ASP A 66 14.38 -0.04 10.09
C ASP A 66 14.00 0.95 8.99
N PHE A 67 12.73 0.97 8.58
CA PHE A 67 12.22 1.95 7.62
C PHE A 67 12.27 3.37 8.19
N ILE A 68 11.82 3.56 9.42
CA ILE A 68 11.84 4.88 10.07
C ILE A 68 13.28 5.37 10.23
N GLY A 69 14.20 4.50 10.65
CA GLY A 69 15.62 4.81 10.78
C GLY A 69 16.30 5.12 9.44
N SER A 70 15.67 4.77 8.32
CA SER A 70 16.18 5.04 6.97
C SER A 70 15.49 6.22 6.29
N GLY A 71 14.74 7.03 7.03
CA GLY A 71 14.14 8.28 6.56
C GLY A 71 12.71 8.17 6.03
N ILE A 72 12.04 7.05 6.28
CA ILE A 72 10.62 6.89 5.97
C ILE A 72 9.78 7.42 7.14
N ASP A 73 8.77 8.23 6.84
CA ASP A 73 7.90 8.84 7.83
C ASP A 73 6.74 7.95 8.25
N ALA A 74 6.23 7.12 7.33
CA ALA A 74 5.11 6.21 7.57
C ALA A 74 5.10 5.06 6.58
N ILE A 75 4.46 3.95 6.99
CA ILE A 75 4.17 2.81 6.11
C ILE A 75 2.65 2.64 6.05
N TYR A 76 2.10 2.61 4.83
CA TYR A 76 0.68 2.42 4.57
C TYR A 76 0.42 1.11 3.86
N CYS A 77 -0.52 0.33 4.38
CA CYS A 77 -1.08 -0.82 3.68
C CYS A 77 -2.43 -0.42 3.08
N ILE A 78 -2.55 -0.45 1.76
CA ILE A 78 -3.76 -0.04 1.05
C ILE A 78 -4.44 -1.29 0.49
N SER A 79 -5.72 -1.46 0.76
CA SER A 79 -6.49 -2.60 0.25
C SER A 79 -7.90 -2.18 -0.13
N VAL A 80 -8.46 -2.87 -1.14
CA VAL A 80 -9.85 -2.71 -1.55
C VAL A 80 -10.74 -3.44 -0.53
N ASN A 81 -10.82 -2.87 0.65
CA ASN A 81 -11.63 -3.29 1.78
C ASN A 81 -12.10 -2.04 2.52
N ASP A 82 -13.22 -2.12 3.19
CA ASP A 82 -13.74 -1.00 3.97
C ASP A 82 -13.04 -0.82 5.31
N GLY A 83 -13.37 0.27 6.01
CA GLY A 83 -12.74 0.62 7.28
C GLY A 83 -12.99 -0.38 8.39
N PHE A 84 -14.15 -1.03 8.42
CA PHE A 84 -14.44 -2.08 9.42
C PHE A 84 -13.52 -3.28 9.25
N VAL A 85 -13.37 -3.75 8.03
CA VAL A 85 -12.52 -4.90 7.70
C VAL A 85 -11.05 -4.59 7.97
N MET A 86 -10.58 -3.41 7.56
CA MET A 86 -9.18 -3.01 7.79
C MET A 86 -8.86 -2.90 9.28
N ASN A 87 -9.76 -2.33 10.08
CA ASN A 87 -9.59 -2.25 11.54
C ASN A 87 -9.55 -3.65 12.19
N ALA A 88 -10.45 -4.53 11.79
CA ALA A 88 -10.48 -5.90 12.29
C ALA A 88 -9.21 -6.68 11.92
N TRP A 89 -8.71 -6.49 10.71
CA TRP A 89 -7.49 -7.14 10.25
C TRP A 89 -6.26 -6.64 11.01
N ALA A 90 -6.16 -5.32 11.22
CA ALA A 90 -5.08 -4.75 12.02
C ALA A 90 -5.07 -5.31 13.45
N GLN A 91 -6.24 -5.44 14.05
CA GLN A 91 -6.40 -6.01 15.39
C GLN A 91 -6.01 -7.50 15.41
N ASP A 92 -6.49 -8.28 14.45
CA ASP A 92 -6.18 -9.70 14.32
C ASP A 92 -4.68 -9.95 14.16
N GLN A 93 -4.01 -9.11 13.40
CA GLN A 93 -2.57 -9.19 13.13
C GLN A 93 -1.72 -8.49 14.20
N ASN A 94 -2.33 -7.88 15.20
CA ASN A 94 -1.65 -7.12 16.25
C ASN A 94 -0.73 -6.02 15.69
N ILE A 95 -1.22 -5.31 14.67
CA ILE A 95 -0.49 -4.22 14.02
C ILE A 95 -0.52 -2.96 14.88
N LYS A 96 0.64 -2.36 15.10
CA LYS A 96 0.79 -1.17 15.94
C LYS A 96 1.31 0.05 15.19
N ASN A 97 2.09 -0.14 14.14
CA ASN A 97 2.83 0.92 13.46
C ASN A 97 2.41 1.11 12.02
N VAL A 98 2.27 0.04 11.23
CA VAL A 98 1.75 0.14 9.87
C VAL A 98 0.31 0.64 9.91
N GLN A 99 0.02 1.65 9.10
CA GLN A 99 -1.32 2.22 9.02
C GLN A 99 -2.09 1.57 7.87
N LEU A 100 -3.25 1.02 8.17
CA LEU A 100 -4.09 0.37 7.18
C LEU A 100 -5.07 1.39 6.59
N ILE A 101 -5.01 1.55 5.26
CA ILE A 101 -5.78 2.54 4.52
C ILE A 101 -6.92 1.83 3.77
N PRO A 102 -8.18 2.07 4.12
CA PRO A 102 -9.32 1.44 3.45
C PRO A 102 -9.60 2.12 2.11
N ASP A 103 -9.40 1.41 1.02
CA ASP A 103 -9.77 1.83 -0.34
C ASP A 103 -11.03 1.06 -0.77
N GLY A 104 -12.08 1.11 0.04
CA GLY A 104 -13.29 0.32 -0.15
C GLY A 104 -14.02 0.58 -1.47
N ASN A 105 -13.92 1.79 -1.98
CA ASN A 105 -14.51 2.18 -3.27
C ASN A 105 -13.57 1.93 -4.46
N ALA A 106 -12.36 1.44 -4.21
CA ALA A 106 -11.33 1.17 -5.22
C ALA A 106 -10.88 2.41 -6.02
N TYR A 107 -11.14 3.62 -5.54
CA TYR A 107 -10.78 4.84 -6.26
C TYR A 107 -9.27 4.98 -6.44
N PHE A 108 -8.50 4.77 -5.36
CA PHE A 108 -7.05 4.84 -5.41
C PHE A 108 -6.46 3.71 -6.26
N THR A 109 -6.89 2.49 -6.01
CA THR A 109 -6.40 1.30 -6.73
C THR A 109 -6.68 1.41 -8.22
N ARG A 110 -7.88 1.83 -8.60
CA ARG A 110 -8.24 2.02 -10.02
C ARG A 110 -7.35 3.08 -10.67
N SER A 111 -7.19 4.23 -10.01
CA SER A 111 -6.40 5.34 -10.55
C SER A 111 -4.89 5.08 -10.56
N MET A 112 -4.41 4.16 -9.71
CA MET A 112 -3.04 3.63 -9.79
C MET A 112 -2.83 2.69 -10.98
N GLY A 113 -3.90 2.23 -11.63
CA GLY A 113 -3.83 1.22 -12.69
C GLY A 113 -3.58 -0.19 -12.17
N GLN A 114 -3.92 -0.45 -10.91
CA GLN A 114 -3.65 -1.73 -10.23
C GLN A 114 -4.91 -2.55 -9.96
N LEU A 115 -6.07 -2.08 -10.42
CA LEU A 115 -7.32 -2.80 -10.21
C LEU A 115 -7.36 -4.05 -11.09
N VAL A 116 -7.65 -5.19 -10.47
CA VAL A 116 -7.83 -6.46 -11.15
C VAL A 116 -9.10 -7.14 -10.66
N MET A 117 -9.69 -7.95 -11.52
CA MET A 117 -10.79 -8.82 -11.14
C MET A 117 -10.25 -10.10 -10.51
N LYS A 118 -10.84 -10.51 -9.41
CA LYS A 118 -10.57 -11.80 -8.75
C LYS A 118 -11.85 -12.58 -8.52
N SER A 119 -12.70 -12.59 -9.52
CA SER A 119 -13.98 -13.31 -9.50
C SER A 119 -13.80 -14.81 -9.41
N ASN A 120 -12.69 -15.36 -9.91
CA ASN A 120 -12.33 -16.77 -9.76
C ASN A 120 -12.18 -17.21 -8.28
N LEU A 121 -11.92 -16.27 -7.38
CA LEU A 121 -11.81 -16.51 -5.94
C LEU A 121 -13.03 -15.98 -5.16
N GLY A 122 -14.00 -15.40 -5.86
CA GLY A 122 -15.14 -14.77 -5.21
C GLY A 122 -14.84 -13.44 -4.55
N PHE A 123 -13.72 -12.80 -4.89
CA PHE A 123 -13.31 -11.54 -4.27
C PHE A 123 -13.85 -10.30 -4.97
N GLY A 124 -14.25 -10.42 -6.24
CA GLY A 124 -14.62 -9.26 -7.05
C GLY A 124 -13.40 -8.43 -7.43
N GLU A 125 -13.55 -7.11 -7.46
CA GLU A 125 -12.48 -6.18 -7.79
C GLU A 125 -11.51 -6.01 -6.62
N ARG A 126 -10.22 -6.18 -6.86
CA ARG A 126 -9.16 -6.06 -5.86
C ARG A 126 -7.93 -5.38 -6.44
N SER A 127 -6.96 -5.08 -5.59
CA SER A 127 -5.67 -4.57 -6.03
C SER A 127 -4.74 -5.71 -6.45
N TRP A 128 -4.00 -5.50 -7.53
CA TRP A 128 -2.78 -6.26 -7.77
C TRP A 128 -1.76 -5.96 -6.67
N ARG A 129 -0.83 -6.89 -6.43
CA ARG A 129 0.20 -6.72 -5.41
C ARG A 129 1.31 -5.82 -5.93
N TYR A 130 1.47 -4.67 -5.28
CA TYR A 130 2.54 -3.73 -5.58
C TYR A 130 3.01 -3.03 -4.30
N ALA A 131 4.17 -2.40 -4.35
CA ALA A 131 4.65 -1.50 -3.33
C ALA A 131 5.26 -0.26 -4.00
N ALA A 132 5.33 0.83 -3.29
CA ALA A 132 5.95 2.04 -3.82
C ALA A 132 6.57 2.86 -2.70
N VAL A 133 7.63 3.59 -3.04
CA VAL A 133 8.15 4.67 -2.22
C VAL A 133 7.63 5.98 -2.80
N VAL A 134 6.98 6.78 -1.98
CA VAL A 134 6.32 8.03 -2.38
C VAL A 134 6.91 9.17 -1.57
N ASP A 135 7.45 10.16 -2.25
CA ASP A 135 8.05 11.34 -1.62
C ASP A 135 7.21 12.59 -1.96
N ASN A 136 6.63 13.17 -0.93
CA ASN A 136 5.75 14.35 -1.07
C ASN A 136 4.69 14.18 -2.18
N GLY A 137 4.04 13.02 -2.20
CA GLY A 137 2.98 12.70 -3.15
C GLY A 137 3.46 12.26 -4.53
N ILE A 138 4.76 12.18 -4.79
CA ILE A 138 5.33 11.74 -6.05
C ILE A 138 5.88 10.32 -5.92
N ILE A 139 5.50 9.44 -6.83
CA ILE A 139 5.98 8.05 -6.85
C ILE A 139 7.46 8.07 -7.23
N GLU A 140 8.31 7.77 -6.27
CA GLU A 140 9.75 7.73 -6.44
C GLU A 140 10.22 6.41 -7.04
N LYS A 141 9.64 5.30 -6.55
CA LYS A 141 9.96 3.93 -6.96
C LYS A 141 8.71 3.07 -6.90
N LEU A 142 8.49 2.27 -7.93
CA LEU A 142 7.39 1.32 -7.99
C LEU A 142 7.94 -0.11 -8.06
N PHE A 143 7.42 -0.98 -7.19
CA PHE A 143 7.66 -2.41 -7.18
C PHE A 143 6.34 -3.10 -7.53
N GLU A 144 6.33 -3.90 -8.58
CA GLU A 144 5.12 -4.56 -9.07
C GLU A 144 5.40 -6.04 -9.27
N GLU A 145 4.52 -6.91 -8.75
CA GLU A 145 4.63 -8.34 -9.02
C GLU A 145 4.34 -8.59 -10.51
N PRO A 146 5.05 -9.52 -11.14
CA PRO A 146 4.88 -9.77 -12.57
C PRO A 146 3.56 -10.47 -12.89
N GLY A 147 3.09 -10.34 -14.13
CA GLY A 147 1.95 -11.08 -14.63
C GLY A 147 0.59 -10.49 -14.26
N ARG A 148 0.51 -9.20 -14.00
CA ARG A 148 -0.77 -8.55 -13.65
C ARG A 148 -1.84 -8.82 -14.70
N CYS A 149 -2.91 -9.48 -14.26
CA CYS A 149 -4.07 -9.74 -15.09
C CYS A 149 -5.30 -10.05 -14.23
N ASP A 150 -6.48 -9.98 -14.85
CA ASP A 150 -7.70 -10.42 -14.22
C ASP A 150 -7.69 -11.93 -14.03
N ASN A 151 -8.21 -12.40 -12.90
CA ASN A 151 -8.35 -13.81 -12.58
C ASN A 151 -7.04 -14.60 -12.72
N ALA A 152 -5.93 -14.00 -12.28
CA ALA A 152 -4.63 -14.65 -12.30
C ALA A 152 -4.68 -16.01 -11.58
N SER A 153 -3.99 -17.01 -12.15
CA SER A 153 -3.93 -18.36 -11.59
C SER A 153 -3.04 -18.45 -10.36
N ASP A 154 -2.12 -17.51 -10.18
CA ASP A 154 -1.16 -17.46 -9.09
C ASP A 154 -1.21 -16.10 -8.38
N ASP A 155 -0.63 -16.05 -7.19
CA ASP A 155 -0.52 -14.85 -6.36
C ASP A 155 0.96 -14.60 -6.08
N PRO A 156 1.69 -13.97 -7.03
CA PRO A 156 3.13 -13.81 -6.90
C PRO A 156 3.50 -12.88 -5.75
N TYR A 157 4.57 -13.24 -5.05
CA TYR A 157 5.12 -12.48 -3.94
C TYR A 157 6.65 -12.63 -3.93
N GLY A 158 7.34 -11.79 -4.65
CA GLY A 158 8.79 -11.81 -4.76
C GLY A 158 9.41 -10.44 -4.98
N GLU A 159 8.70 -9.53 -5.64
CA GLU A 159 9.21 -8.19 -5.96
C GLU A 159 8.82 -7.13 -4.93
N THR A 160 7.79 -7.38 -4.11
CA THR A 160 7.19 -6.41 -3.17
C THR A 160 7.44 -6.78 -1.72
N THR A 161 8.47 -7.58 -1.45
CA THR A 161 8.81 -7.98 -0.08
C THR A 161 9.34 -6.80 0.72
N PRO A 162 9.12 -6.78 2.05
CA PRO A 162 9.70 -5.74 2.90
C PRO A 162 11.21 -5.62 2.75
N GLU A 163 11.90 -6.74 2.55
CA GLU A 163 13.35 -6.81 2.37
C GLU A 163 13.80 -6.04 1.13
N LYS A 164 13.14 -6.26 -0.02
CA LYS A 164 13.46 -5.57 -1.28
C LYS A 164 13.17 -4.07 -1.20
N VAL A 165 12.04 -3.69 -0.63
CA VAL A 165 11.67 -2.29 -0.46
C VAL A 165 12.65 -1.59 0.49
N LEU A 166 13.00 -2.24 1.61
CA LEU A 166 13.95 -1.69 2.57
C LEU A 166 15.35 -1.54 1.97
N GLU A 167 15.80 -2.51 1.18
CA GLU A 167 17.09 -2.44 0.48
C GLU A 167 17.15 -1.17 -0.41
N TYR A 168 16.10 -0.92 -1.19
CA TYR A 168 16.01 0.30 -1.98
C TYR A 168 16.06 1.57 -1.11
N VAL A 169 15.25 1.61 -0.04
CA VAL A 169 15.19 2.76 0.86
C VAL A 169 16.56 3.04 1.48
N LYS A 170 17.27 2.01 1.94
CA LYS A 170 18.62 2.15 2.48
C LYS A 170 19.63 2.64 1.46
N SER A 171 19.51 2.22 0.21
CA SER A 171 20.41 2.64 -0.87
C SER A 171 20.21 4.11 -1.27
N THR A 172 19.09 4.71 -0.88
CA THR A 172 18.70 6.09 -1.24
C THR A 172 18.56 6.99 -0.01
N VAL A 173 19.14 6.61 1.13
CA VAL A 173 19.16 7.47 2.32
C VAL A 173 19.87 8.78 1.95
N ARG A 174 19.11 9.86 2.03
CA ARG A 174 19.69 11.20 1.89
C ARG A 174 20.40 11.53 3.20
N GLU A 175 21.73 11.73 3.12
CA GLU A 175 22.45 12.33 4.24
C GLU A 175 21.81 13.68 4.54
N VAL A 176 21.32 13.82 5.79
CA VAL A 176 20.95 15.14 6.29
C VAL A 176 22.28 15.90 6.43
N THR A 177 22.61 16.71 5.43
CA THR A 177 23.70 17.67 5.58
C THR A 177 23.26 18.69 6.62
N THR A 178 23.65 18.45 7.86
CA THR A 178 23.61 19.49 8.89
C THR A 178 24.61 20.57 8.46
N VAL A 179 24.08 21.67 7.98
CA VAL A 179 24.84 22.87 7.79
C VAL A 179 25.00 23.56 9.16
#